data_166e470d2bd0821a2c670e78400fd44d
#
_entry.id   166e470d2bd0821a2c670e78400fd44d
#
_cell.length_a   1.000
_cell.length_b   1.000
_cell.length_c   1.000
_cell.angle_alpha   90.00
_cell.angle_beta   90.00
_cell.angle_gamma   90.00
#
_symmetry.space_group_name_H-M   'P 1'
#
loop_
_entity.id
_entity.type
_entity.pdbx_description
1 polymer ?
#
loop_
_entity_poly.entity_id
_entity_poly.type
_entity_poly.pdbx_seq_one_letter_code
_entity_poly.pdbx_strand_id
1 'polypeptide(L)'
;MQEWNDIYDEYRNRTGRVHLRGTPWKPGEYGLTVCVWVYDGSGHFLLTRRAKGKSFQGTWENTGGAAQAGETSRQAMARELFEETGIRAEESEFEFLGSDRDKCTFYDFYCLKRRISLKRIVLLPGETDAVMWAGYGKIHWMIRTKKICRIIASQFRRQESELKKRNLSK
;
A
#
# COMPACT_ATOMS: atom_id res chain seq x y z
N MET A 1 21.02 -4.12 1.63
CA MET A 1 20.85 -4.21 3.11
C MET A 1 19.83 -5.30 3.38
N GLN A 2 20.02 -6.13 4.43
CA GLN A 2 19.02 -7.13 4.81
C GLN A 2 17.85 -6.44 5.52
N GLU A 3 16.63 -6.77 5.11
CA GLU A 3 15.43 -6.21 5.75
C GLU A 3 14.81 -7.26 6.69
N TRP A 4 14.43 -6.80 7.86
CA TRP A 4 13.82 -7.62 8.90
C TRP A 4 12.43 -7.09 9.21
N ASN A 5 11.48 -8.00 9.46
CA ASN A 5 10.11 -7.72 9.81
C ASN A 5 9.81 -8.27 11.20
N ASP A 6 8.97 -7.61 11.97
CA ASP A 6 8.44 -8.20 13.20
C ASP A 6 7.57 -9.41 12.89
N ILE A 7 7.67 -10.45 13.71
CA ILE A 7 6.77 -11.60 13.67
C ILE A 7 5.60 -11.35 14.64
N TYR A 8 4.40 -11.47 14.10
CA TYR A 8 3.14 -11.42 14.85
C TYR A 8 2.57 -12.84 15.01
N ASP A 9 1.83 -13.06 16.09
CA ASP A 9 0.99 -14.25 16.27
C ASP A 9 -0.37 -14.10 15.55
N GLU A 10 -1.23 -15.10 15.64
CA GLU A 10 -2.57 -15.11 15.04
C GLU A 10 -3.54 -14.06 15.62
N TYR A 11 -3.25 -13.56 16.81
CA TYR A 11 -4.00 -12.50 17.52
C TYR A 11 -3.43 -11.10 17.27
N ARG A 12 -2.40 -11.02 16.39
CA ARG A 12 -1.71 -9.77 16.03
C ARG A 12 -0.87 -9.18 17.17
N ASN A 13 -0.38 -9.99 18.11
CA ASN A 13 0.61 -9.55 19.08
C ASN A 13 2.01 -9.73 18.50
N ARG A 14 2.90 -8.76 18.75
CA ARG A 14 4.33 -8.93 18.42
C ARG A 14 4.93 -10.02 19.29
N THR A 15 5.63 -10.96 18.67
CA THR A 15 6.24 -12.09 19.38
C THR A 15 7.62 -11.77 19.97
N GLY A 16 8.18 -10.60 19.68
CA GLY A 16 9.56 -10.23 20.01
C GLY A 16 10.61 -10.89 19.10
N ARG A 17 10.20 -11.69 18.13
CA ARG A 17 11.06 -12.32 17.12
C ARG A 17 10.98 -11.56 15.81
N VAL A 18 12.00 -11.71 14.97
CA VAL A 18 12.07 -11.08 13.65
C VAL A 18 12.22 -12.11 12.53
N HIS A 19 11.73 -11.76 11.35
CA HIS A 19 11.74 -12.55 10.13
C HIS A 19 12.61 -11.85 9.07
N LEU A 20 13.51 -12.60 8.44
CA LEU A 20 14.30 -12.07 7.32
C LEU A 20 13.43 -12.04 6.04
N ARG A 21 13.29 -10.86 5.45
CA ARG A 21 12.54 -10.69 4.20
C ARG A 21 13.06 -11.61 3.09
N GLY A 22 12.12 -12.24 2.38
CA GLY A 22 12.46 -13.18 1.29
C GLY A 22 12.62 -14.63 1.71
N THR A 23 12.57 -14.95 3.01
CA THR A 23 12.53 -16.34 3.49
C THR A 23 11.07 -16.82 3.66
N PRO A 24 10.80 -18.14 3.70
CA PRO A 24 9.46 -18.66 3.95
C PRO A 24 8.98 -18.37 5.38
N TRP A 25 7.72 -17.96 5.53
CA TRP A 25 7.05 -17.86 6.81
C TRP A 25 6.75 -19.24 7.40
N LYS A 26 6.92 -19.39 8.71
CA LYS A 26 6.51 -20.62 9.41
C LYS A 26 5.00 -20.59 9.71
N PRO A 27 4.35 -21.74 9.83
CA PRO A 27 2.96 -21.80 10.27
C PRO A 27 2.73 -21.04 11.60
N GLY A 28 1.69 -20.21 11.65
CA GLY A 28 1.37 -19.39 12.83
C GLY A 28 2.20 -18.11 12.96
N GLU A 29 3.10 -17.82 12.02
CA GLU A 29 3.83 -16.56 11.97
C GLU A 29 3.24 -15.63 10.90
N TYR A 30 3.11 -14.35 11.25
CA TYR A 30 2.54 -13.33 10.38
C TYR A 30 3.45 -12.10 10.32
N GLY A 31 3.52 -11.50 9.14
CA GLY A 31 4.09 -10.16 8.94
C GLY A 31 3.01 -9.09 8.95
N LEU A 32 3.42 -7.82 8.80
CA LEU A 32 2.55 -6.69 8.61
C LEU A 32 2.88 -5.99 7.29
N THR A 33 1.88 -5.76 6.47
CA THR A 33 1.95 -4.97 5.23
C THR A 33 1.01 -3.79 5.34
N VAL A 34 1.44 -2.64 4.89
CA VAL A 34 0.66 -1.40 4.90
C VAL A 34 0.38 -0.93 3.48
N CYS A 35 -0.78 -0.35 3.24
CA CYS A 35 -1.16 0.20 1.93
C CYS A 35 -1.92 1.51 2.10
N VAL A 36 -1.69 2.48 1.22
CA VAL A 36 -2.41 3.77 1.24
C VAL A 36 -3.05 4.11 -0.10
N TRP A 37 -4.30 4.54 -0.04
CA TRP A 37 -4.99 5.21 -1.14
C TRP A 37 -4.76 6.72 -1.03
N VAL A 38 -3.80 7.25 -1.78
CA VAL A 38 -3.62 8.70 -1.91
C VAL A 38 -4.68 9.23 -2.86
N TYR A 39 -5.49 10.21 -2.43
CA TYR A 39 -6.59 10.76 -3.23
C TYR A 39 -6.54 12.28 -3.31
N ASP A 40 -7.04 12.84 -4.41
CA ASP A 40 -6.94 14.28 -4.71
C ASP A 40 -8.14 15.11 -4.21
N GLY A 41 -9.19 14.47 -3.70
CA GLY A 41 -10.46 15.10 -3.33
C GLY A 41 -11.34 15.47 -4.52
N SER A 42 -11.02 14.99 -5.73
CA SER A 42 -11.77 15.23 -6.98
C SER A 42 -12.13 13.92 -7.69
N GLY A 43 -12.08 12.81 -6.99
CA GLY A 43 -12.44 11.48 -7.52
C GLY A 43 -11.28 10.68 -8.11
N HIS A 44 -10.03 11.09 -7.91
CA HIS A 44 -8.87 10.37 -8.43
C HIS A 44 -7.99 9.83 -7.31
N PHE A 45 -7.32 8.70 -7.60
CA PHE A 45 -6.33 8.05 -6.76
C PHE A 45 -4.98 8.00 -7.44
N LEU A 46 -3.91 8.19 -6.69
CA LEU A 46 -2.56 8.02 -7.16
C LEU A 46 -2.26 6.52 -7.26
N LEU A 47 -1.83 6.08 -8.44
CA LEU A 47 -1.37 4.72 -8.68
C LEU A 47 0.06 4.76 -9.20
N THR A 48 0.87 3.81 -8.72
CA THR A 48 2.20 3.52 -9.24
C THR A 48 2.19 2.23 -10.04
N ARG A 49 3.14 2.07 -10.97
CA ARG A 49 3.27 0.83 -11.75
C ARG A 49 4.53 0.09 -11.31
N ARG A 50 4.36 -1.19 -11.02
CA ARG A 50 5.44 -2.08 -10.59
C ARG A 50 6.47 -2.26 -11.70
N ALA A 51 7.75 -2.02 -11.36
CA ALA A 51 8.85 -2.10 -12.29
C ALA A 51 9.12 -3.54 -12.76
N LYS A 52 9.88 -3.66 -13.84
CA LYS A 52 10.38 -4.95 -14.35
C LYS A 52 11.21 -5.66 -13.28
N GLY A 53 11.01 -6.96 -13.13
CA GLY A 53 11.70 -7.80 -12.13
C GLY A 53 11.00 -7.91 -10.78
N LYS A 54 9.95 -7.13 -10.53
CA LYS A 54 9.10 -7.26 -9.34
C LYS A 54 7.97 -8.27 -9.52
N SER A 55 7.48 -8.83 -8.42
CA SER A 55 6.24 -9.61 -8.45
C SER A 55 5.12 -8.76 -9.05
N PHE A 56 4.27 -9.35 -9.92
CA PHE A 56 3.20 -8.64 -10.64
C PHE A 56 3.70 -7.46 -11.49
N GLN A 57 4.91 -7.56 -12.08
CA GLN A 57 5.50 -6.51 -12.92
C GLN A 57 4.52 -5.95 -13.95
N GLY A 58 4.58 -4.64 -14.17
CA GLY A 58 3.74 -3.92 -15.14
C GLY A 58 2.29 -3.72 -14.70
N THR A 59 1.87 -4.27 -13.53
CA THR A 59 0.55 -3.96 -12.98
C THR A 59 0.58 -2.67 -12.15
N TRP A 60 -0.56 -2.02 -12.09
CA TRP A 60 -0.77 -0.82 -11.28
C TRP A 60 -1.19 -1.19 -9.86
N GLU A 61 -0.83 -0.37 -8.91
CA GLU A 61 -1.16 -0.54 -7.50
C GLU A 61 -1.24 0.81 -6.78
N ASN A 62 -1.80 0.81 -5.58
CA ASN A 62 -1.58 1.87 -4.62
C ASN A 62 -0.24 1.67 -3.91
N THR A 63 0.29 2.70 -3.27
CA THR A 63 1.56 2.62 -2.53
C THR A 63 1.43 1.74 -1.30
N GLY A 64 2.44 0.91 -1.04
CA GLY A 64 2.49 0.09 0.16
C GLY A 64 3.64 -0.90 0.18
N GLY A 65 3.93 -1.41 1.37
CA GLY A 65 5.01 -2.37 1.58
C GLY A 65 4.98 -3.02 2.96
N ALA A 66 6.01 -3.80 3.26
CA ALA A 66 6.12 -4.51 4.53
C ALA A 66 6.66 -3.59 5.63
N ALA A 67 6.03 -3.62 6.81
CA ALA A 67 6.56 -2.94 7.97
C ALA A 67 7.89 -3.59 8.40
N GLN A 68 8.91 -2.77 8.64
CA GLN A 68 10.18 -3.22 9.17
C GLN A 68 10.10 -3.50 10.67
N ALA A 69 11.03 -4.29 11.19
CA ALA A 69 11.09 -4.61 12.61
C ALA A 69 11.21 -3.33 13.46
N GLY A 70 10.34 -3.23 14.46
CA GLY A 70 10.25 -2.06 15.35
C GLY A 70 9.30 -0.95 14.87
N GLU A 71 8.92 -0.92 13.61
CA GLU A 71 8.00 0.13 13.09
C GLU A 71 6.57 -0.09 13.58
N THR A 72 5.87 0.99 13.87
CA THR A 72 4.40 0.98 13.90
C THR A 72 3.85 0.91 12.47
N SER A 73 2.58 0.52 12.33
CA SER A 73 1.90 0.50 11.03
C SER A 73 1.92 1.87 10.32
N ARG A 74 1.77 2.98 11.08
CA ARG A 74 1.80 4.34 10.52
C ARG A 74 3.21 4.78 10.13
N GLN A 75 4.22 4.41 10.89
CA GLN A 75 5.63 4.67 10.56
C GLN A 75 6.01 3.96 9.26
N ALA A 76 5.68 2.67 9.16
CA ALA A 76 5.87 1.91 7.92
C ALA A 76 5.17 2.57 6.72
N MET A 77 3.91 3.05 6.91
CA MET A 77 3.17 3.71 5.83
C MET A 77 3.82 5.02 5.39
N ALA A 78 4.29 5.83 6.33
CA ALA A 78 4.98 7.10 6.02
C ALA A 78 6.29 6.85 5.27
N ARG A 79 7.08 5.85 5.70
CA ARG A 79 8.33 5.45 5.03
C ARG A 79 8.07 4.95 3.61
N GLU A 80 7.16 3.99 3.43
CA GLU A 80 6.85 3.40 2.12
C GLU A 80 6.33 4.46 1.13
N LEU A 81 5.44 5.35 1.59
CA LEU A 81 4.93 6.44 0.76
C LEU A 81 6.07 7.36 0.29
N PHE A 82 6.98 7.71 1.19
CA PHE A 82 8.12 8.55 0.85
C PHE A 82 9.09 7.83 -0.10
N GLU A 83 9.44 6.58 0.18
CA GLU A 83 10.39 5.79 -0.62
C GLU A 83 9.88 5.60 -2.06
N GLU A 84 8.61 5.21 -2.23
CA GLU A 84 8.06 4.92 -3.56
C GLU A 84 7.67 6.14 -4.38
N THR A 85 7.33 7.27 -3.73
CA THR A 85 6.73 8.43 -4.42
C THR A 85 7.38 9.77 -4.11
N GLY A 86 8.25 9.85 -3.12
CA GLY A 86 8.80 11.10 -2.61
C GLY A 86 7.79 11.96 -1.82
N ILE A 87 6.56 11.48 -1.61
CA ILE A 87 5.54 12.21 -0.84
C ILE A 87 5.84 12.07 0.64
N ARG A 88 6.02 13.21 1.33
CA ARG A 88 6.13 13.26 2.79
C ARG A 88 4.75 13.44 3.41
N ALA A 89 4.47 12.67 4.45
CA ALA A 89 3.28 12.79 5.28
C ALA A 89 3.62 12.42 6.73
N GLU A 90 3.00 13.12 7.66
CA GLU A 90 3.09 12.79 9.08
C GLU A 90 2.17 11.61 9.40
N GLU A 91 2.51 10.81 10.42
CA GLU A 91 1.71 9.65 10.84
C GLU A 91 0.24 9.98 11.11
N SER A 92 -0.03 11.19 11.63
CA SER A 92 -1.37 11.69 11.95
C SER A 92 -2.23 11.99 10.71
N GLU A 93 -1.64 12.18 9.54
CA GLU A 93 -2.37 12.47 8.29
C GLU A 93 -2.98 11.23 7.65
N PHE A 94 -2.51 10.03 8.05
CA PHE A 94 -3.06 8.78 7.54
C PHE A 94 -4.37 8.43 8.25
N GLU A 95 -5.45 8.42 7.51
CA GLU A 95 -6.74 7.96 8.01
C GLU A 95 -6.86 6.44 7.83
N PHE A 96 -7.07 5.72 8.94
CA PHE A 96 -7.21 4.27 8.91
C PHE A 96 -8.53 3.84 8.27
N LEU A 97 -8.49 2.93 7.32
CA LEU A 97 -9.65 2.38 6.60
C LEU A 97 -10.07 0.98 7.10
N GLY A 98 -9.15 0.27 7.73
CA GLY A 98 -9.41 -1.08 8.20
C GLY A 98 -8.21 -2.01 8.05
N SER A 99 -8.37 -3.22 8.55
CA SER A 99 -7.37 -4.29 8.45
C SER A 99 -7.96 -5.52 7.75
N ASP A 100 -7.06 -6.35 7.22
CA ASP A 100 -7.37 -7.67 6.68
C ASP A 100 -6.25 -8.65 7.03
N ARG A 101 -6.47 -9.93 6.78
CA ARG A 101 -5.48 -10.97 7.01
C ARG A 101 -5.55 -12.03 5.92
N ASP A 102 -4.42 -12.51 5.48
CA ASP A 102 -4.30 -13.73 4.71
C ASP A 102 -3.51 -14.82 5.48
N LYS A 103 -2.89 -15.77 4.76
CA LYS A 103 -2.21 -16.94 5.35
C LYS A 103 -1.06 -16.58 6.30
N CYS A 104 -0.33 -15.51 6.03
CA CYS A 104 0.88 -15.14 6.77
C CYS A 104 1.10 -13.63 6.90
N THR A 105 0.08 -12.81 6.61
CA THR A 105 0.25 -11.36 6.58
C THR A 105 -1.01 -10.67 7.09
N PHE A 106 -0.84 -9.74 8.01
CA PHE A 106 -1.82 -8.71 8.33
C PHE A 106 -1.64 -7.54 7.36
N TYR A 107 -2.74 -6.95 6.94
CA TYR A 107 -2.76 -5.77 6.07
C TYR A 107 -3.45 -4.62 6.78
N ASP A 108 -2.81 -3.46 6.83
CA ASP A 108 -3.44 -2.22 7.27
C ASP A 108 -3.63 -1.29 6.09
N PHE A 109 -4.84 -0.78 5.96
CA PHE A 109 -5.22 0.11 4.88
C PHE A 109 -5.45 1.52 5.40
N TYR A 110 -4.90 2.46 4.67
CA TYR A 110 -5.00 3.88 4.97
C TYR A 110 -5.50 4.65 3.76
N CYS A 111 -5.97 5.86 3.99
CA CYS A 111 -6.11 6.87 2.94
C CYS A 111 -5.44 8.16 3.38
N LEU A 112 -5.03 8.94 2.38
CA LEU A 112 -4.37 10.23 2.55
C LEU A 112 -4.87 11.22 1.50
N LYS A 113 -5.41 12.36 1.92
CA LYS A 113 -5.76 13.44 0.99
C LYS A 113 -4.51 14.22 0.62
N ARG A 114 -4.17 14.25 -0.68
CA ARG A 114 -3.01 14.99 -1.16
C ARG A 114 -3.21 15.43 -2.61
N ARG A 115 -3.16 16.72 -2.87
CA ARG A 115 -3.07 17.25 -4.25
C ARG A 115 -1.62 17.50 -4.59
N ILE A 116 -1.08 16.74 -5.53
CA ILE A 116 0.30 16.87 -5.99
C ILE A 116 0.37 16.70 -7.50
N SER A 117 1.20 17.52 -8.15
CA SER A 117 1.51 17.33 -9.57
C SER A 117 2.36 16.07 -9.76
N LEU A 118 2.04 15.26 -10.76
CA LEU A 118 2.84 14.07 -11.12
C LEU A 118 4.32 14.39 -11.40
N LYS A 119 4.62 15.62 -11.84
CA LYS A 119 6.01 16.09 -12.06
C LYS A 119 6.84 16.19 -10.78
N ARG A 120 6.18 16.22 -9.60
CA ARG A 120 6.83 16.27 -8.29
C ARG A 120 6.99 14.90 -7.64
N ILE A 121 6.44 13.86 -8.24
CA ILE A 121 6.59 12.49 -7.76
C ILE A 121 7.98 11.99 -8.14
N VAL A 122 8.68 11.43 -7.18
CA VAL A 122 10.00 10.82 -7.35
C VAL A 122 9.84 9.32 -7.18
N LEU A 123 9.85 8.60 -8.30
CA LEU A 123 9.70 7.14 -8.28
C LEU A 123 11.00 6.47 -7.83
N LEU A 124 10.89 5.43 -7.01
CA LEU A 124 12.02 4.63 -6.59
C LEU A 124 12.49 3.73 -7.74
N PRO A 125 13.72 3.92 -8.26
CA PRO A 125 14.24 3.10 -9.34
C PRO A 125 14.26 1.60 -8.98
N GLY A 126 13.75 0.76 -9.87
CA GLY A 126 13.67 -0.68 -9.65
C GLY A 126 12.44 -1.16 -8.87
N GLU A 127 11.71 -0.26 -8.20
CA GLU A 127 10.43 -0.57 -7.54
C GLU A 127 9.24 -0.17 -8.41
N THR A 128 9.21 1.08 -8.85
CA THR A 128 8.14 1.67 -9.65
C THR A 128 8.69 2.34 -10.90
N ASP A 129 8.00 2.25 -12.03
CA ASP A 129 8.44 2.79 -13.33
C ASP A 129 7.46 3.79 -13.96
N ALA A 130 6.27 3.96 -13.39
CA ALA A 130 5.29 4.96 -13.83
C ALA A 130 4.34 5.36 -12.71
N VAL A 131 3.72 6.52 -12.83
CA VAL A 131 2.72 7.05 -11.91
C VAL A 131 1.58 7.69 -12.68
N MET A 132 0.35 7.59 -12.15
CA MET A 132 -0.82 8.29 -12.71
C MET A 132 -1.85 8.62 -11.62
N TRP A 133 -2.67 9.63 -11.91
CA TRP A 133 -3.96 9.79 -11.27
C TRP A 133 -5.03 9.00 -12.03
N ALA A 134 -5.80 8.17 -11.34
CA ALA A 134 -6.83 7.32 -11.92
C ALA A 134 -8.18 7.52 -11.21
N GLY A 135 -9.20 7.89 -11.96
CA GLY A 135 -10.58 7.93 -11.47
C GLY A 135 -11.20 6.53 -11.36
N TYR A 136 -12.34 6.44 -10.67
CA TYR A 136 -13.07 5.18 -10.42
C TYR A 136 -13.30 4.36 -11.70
N GLY A 137 -13.77 4.98 -12.78
CA GLY A 137 -14.02 4.28 -14.04
C GLY A 137 -12.77 3.64 -14.63
N LYS A 138 -11.60 4.32 -14.53
CA LYS A 138 -10.33 3.78 -14.97
C LYS A 138 -9.87 2.61 -14.09
N ILE A 139 -10.02 2.72 -12.77
CA ILE A 139 -9.68 1.63 -11.85
C ILE A 139 -10.55 0.40 -12.14
N HIS A 140 -11.86 0.55 -12.31
CA HIS A 140 -12.75 -0.56 -12.69
C HIS A 140 -12.37 -1.21 -14.01
N TRP A 141 -12.02 -0.39 -15.03
CA TRP A 141 -11.51 -0.91 -16.30
C TRP A 141 -10.21 -1.70 -16.10
N MET A 142 -9.26 -1.19 -15.30
CA MET A 142 -8.00 -1.87 -14.99
C MET A 142 -8.20 -3.18 -14.23
N ILE A 143 -9.21 -3.24 -13.34
CA ILE A 143 -9.59 -4.47 -12.63
C ILE A 143 -10.10 -5.52 -13.65
N ARG A 144 -11.00 -5.13 -14.55
CA ARG A 144 -11.54 -6.04 -15.58
C ARG A 144 -10.49 -6.54 -16.55
N THR A 145 -9.54 -5.69 -16.91
CA THR A 145 -8.46 -6.00 -17.86
C THR A 145 -7.21 -6.56 -17.18
N LYS A 146 -7.25 -6.85 -15.88
CA LYS A 146 -6.13 -7.38 -15.07
C LYS A 146 -4.86 -6.51 -15.13
N LYS A 147 -5.03 -5.20 -15.32
CA LYS A 147 -3.95 -4.22 -15.33
C LYS A 147 -3.61 -3.64 -13.96
N ILE A 148 -4.39 -3.93 -12.94
CA ILE A 148 -4.12 -3.61 -11.55
C ILE A 148 -3.75 -4.89 -10.79
N CYS A 149 -2.85 -4.78 -9.82
CA CYS A 149 -2.46 -5.91 -8.97
C CYS A 149 -3.71 -6.55 -8.34
N ARG A 150 -3.81 -7.90 -8.40
CA ARG A 150 -5.01 -8.63 -7.96
C ARG A 150 -5.35 -8.40 -6.49
N ILE A 151 -4.32 -8.22 -5.64
CA ILE A 151 -4.49 -7.94 -4.21
C ILE A 151 -5.16 -6.58 -4.04
N ILE A 152 -4.64 -5.56 -4.72
CA ILE A 152 -5.17 -4.19 -4.71
C ILE A 152 -6.58 -4.13 -5.31
N ALA A 153 -6.85 -4.90 -6.37
CA ALA A 153 -8.19 -5.01 -6.95
C ALA A 153 -9.24 -5.55 -5.95
N SER A 154 -8.85 -6.55 -5.15
CA SER A 154 -9.71 -7.10 -4.09
C SER A 154 -9.95 -6.07 -2.99
N GLN A 155 -8.92 -5.39 -2.55
CA GLN A 155 -8.99 -4.35 -1.53
C GLN A 155 -9.86 -3.17 -1.96
N PHE A 156 -9.66 -2.67 -3.19
CA PHE A 156 -10.45 -1.57 -3.74
C PHE A 156 -11.94 -1.88 -3.71
N ARG A 157 -12.36 -3.06 -4.14
CA ARG A 157 -13.77 -3.46 -4.14
C ARG A 157 -14.39 -3.45 -2.75
N ARG A 158 -13.64 -3.87 -1.73
CA ARG A 158 -14.11 -3.88 -0.33
C ARG A 158 -14.20 -2.48 0.27
N GLN A 159 -13.30 -1.58 -0.13
CA GLN A 159 -13.17 -0.24 0.43
C GLN A 159 -13.81 0.86 -0.41
N GLU A 160 -14.31 0.53 -1.62
CA GLU A 160 -14.79 1.52 -2.60
C GLU A 160 -15.84 2.47 -2.04
N SER A 161 -16.79 1.96 -1.27
CA SER A 161 -17.85 2.80 -0.67
C SER A 161 -17.29 3.86 0.26
N GLU A 162 -16.34 3.47 1.12
CA GLU A 162 -15.71 4.37 2.06
C GLU A 162 -14.77 5.36 1.36
N LEU A 163 -14.01 4.90 0.39
CA LEU A 163 -13.16 5.75 -0.44
C LEU A 163 -13.97 6.80 -1.22
N LYS A 164 -15.15 6.43 -1.73
CA LYS A 164 -16.05 7.37 -2.42
C LYS A 164 -16.53 8.48 -1.50
N LYS A 165 -16.95 8.14 -0.28
CA LYS A 165 -17.39 9.15 0.71
C LYS A 165 -16.28 10.17 0.94
N ARG A 166 -15.04 9.73 1.17
CA ARG A 166 -13.91 10.62 1.49
C ARG A 166 -13.42 11.41 0.28
N ASN A 167 -13.29 10.77 -0.89
CA ASN A 167 -12.72 11.40 -2.08
C ASN A 167 -13.66 12.38 -2.78
N LEU A 168 -14.98 12.29 -2.55
CA LEU A 168 -15.99 13.14 -3.16
C LEU A 168 -16.66 14.08 -2.15
N SER A 169 -16.30 14.00 -0.86
CA SER A 169 -16.75 14.96 0.14
C SER A 169 -16.08 16.31 -0.10
N LYS A 170 -16.91 17.35 -0.28
CA LYS A 170 -16.46 18.75 -0.45
C LYS A 170 -15.90 19.32 0.85
#